data_eee4287f327346939f8a930fb33064e6
#
_entry.id   eee4287f327346939f8a930fb33064e6
#
_cell.length_a   1.000
_cell.length_b   1.000
_cell.length_c   1.000
_cell.angle_alpha   90.00
_cell.angle_beta   90.00
_cell.angle_gamma   90.00
#
_symmetry.space_group_name_H-M   'P 1'
#
loop_
_entity.id
_entity.type
_entity.pdbx_description
1 polymer ?
#
loop_
_entity_poly.entity_id
_entity_poly.type
_entity_poly.pdbx_seq_one_letter_code
_entity_poly.pdbx_strand_id
1 'polypeptide(L)'
;GTCSHLPKVTFQEDLPSSEVPVTPVEQKAVVEVRNEGIKVLEARARSYRFELQEYQATFAEYCELRTDFPALETTIDNVLRHTSQEFQSLRGRLAAVEEVLRTLGSSTSAR
;
A
#
# COMPACT_ATOMS: atom_id res chain seq x y z
N GLY A 1 -11.84 -3.17 -48.90
CA GLY A 1 -11.94 -3.04 -48.64
C GLY A 1 -12.02 -2.88 -47.94
N THR A 2 -11.92 -3.09 -48.28
CA THR A 2 -11.92 -2.79 -47.75
C THR A 2 -12.10 -2.77 -46.58
N CYS A 3 -11.96 -2.87 -46.67
CA CYS A 3 -12.18 -2.87 -45.65
C CYS A 3 -12.30 -2.95 -44.72
N SER A 4 -12.19 -2.91 -44.94
CA SER A 4 -12.51 -2.92 -44.09
C SER A 4 -12.68 -3.05 -43.10
N HIS A 5 -12.64 -3.11 -43.37
CA HIS A 5 -13.15 -3.15 -42.39
C HIS A 5 -13.18 -3.44 -41.40
N LEU A 6 -13.02 -3.31 -41.51
CA LEU A 6 -13.37 -3.49 -40.59
C LEU A 6 -13.36 -3.76 -39.63
N PRO A 7 -13.28 -3.81 -39.94
CA PRO A 7 -13.60 -3.92 -38.94
C PRO A 7 -13.60 -3.91 -37.89
N LYS A 8 -13.57 -3.88 -37.86
CA LYS A 8 -13.90 -3.76 -36.99
C LYS A 8 -14.21 -3.93 -36.04
N VAL A 9 -14.06 -3.80 -36.42
CA VAL A 9 -14.70 -3.79 -35.62
C VAL A 9 -15.01 -4.16 -34.67
N THR A 10 -14.91 -4.33 -34.90
CA THR A 10 -15.45 -4.49 -34.19
C THR A 10 -15.36 -4.70 -32.99
N PHE A 11 -14.97 -4.55 -32.98
CA PHE A 11 -15.25 -4.70 -31.95
C PHE A 11 -15.49 -4.73 -30.94
N GLN A 12 -15.46 -4.54 -30.80
CA GLN A 12 -16.01 -4.35 -30.06
C GLN A 12 -16.38 -4.61 -29.22
N GLU A 13 -16.31 -4.84 -29.29
CA GLU A 13 -16.84 -4.86 -28.81
C GLU A 13 -16.97 -5.09 -27.80
N ASP A 14 -16.75 -5.32 -27.69
CA ASP A 14 -16.93 -5.28 -27.06
C ASP A 14 -16.96 -5.03 -25.98
N LEU A 15 -16.35 -4.92 -25.67
CA LEU A 15 -16.56 -4.40 -24.74
C LEU A 15 -17.74 -4.32 -24.19
N PRO A 16 -18.23 -4.44 -24.30
CA PRO A 16 -19.59 -4.52 -23.87
C PRO A 16 -19.90 -5.18 -22.58
N SER A 17 -19.03 -5.94 -22.10
CA SER A 17 -19.24 -6.58 -20.80
C SER A 17 -19.46 -5.56 -19.69
N SER A 18 -18.94 -4.37 -19.86
CA SER A 18 -19.13 -3.35 -18.86
C SER A 18 -20.57 -2.89 -18.76
N GLU A 19 -21.34 -3.19 -19.78
CA GLU A 19 -22.72 -2.75 -19.81
C GLU A 19 -23.68 -3.80 -19.28
N VAL A 20 -23.18 -4.96 -19.01
CA VAL A 20 -24.03 -6.01 -18.45
C VAL A 20 -24.38 -5.65 -17.01
N PRO A 21 -25.66 -5.64 -16.68
CA PRO A 21 -26.05 -5.33 -15.30
C PRO A 21 -25.51 -6.36 -14.34
N VAL A 22 -25.04 -5.90 -13.21
CA VAL A 22 -24.52 -6.79 -12.19
C VAL A 22 -25.68 -7.35 -11.39
N THR A 23 -25.74 -8.65 -11.23
CA THR A 23 -26.78 -9.26 -10.43
C THR A 23 -26.54 -8.98 -8.96
N PRO A 24 -27.58 -9.06 -8.11
CA PRO A 24 -27.39 -8.86 -6.68
C PRO A 24 -26.35 -9.81 -6.08
N VAL A 25 -26.28 -11.04 -6.57
CA VAL A 25 -25.31 -11.99 -6.08
C VAL A 25 -23.90 -11.52 -6.41
N GLU A 26 -23.70 -11.04 -7.62
CA GLU A 26 -22.40 -10.56 -8.03
C GLU A 26 -22.00 -9.31 -7.26
N GLN A 27 -22.96 -8.43 -6.99
CA GLN A 27 -22.69 -7.24 -6.22
C GLN A 27 -22.25 -7.60 -4.80
N LYS A 28 -22.91 -8.57 -4.21
CA LYS A 28 -22.54 -9.02 -2.88
C LYS A 28 -21.13 -9.59 -2.87
N ALA A 29 -20.80 -10.40 -3.87
CA ALA A 29 -19.45 -10.97 -3.95
C ALA A 29 -18.41 -9.88 -4.08
N VAL A 30 -18.68 -8.85 -4.87
CA VAL A 30 -17.73 -7.76 -5.04
C VAL A 30 -17.53 -7.03 -3.72
N VAL A 31 -18.60 -6.79 -2.98
CA VAL A 31 -18.51 -6.12 -1.70
C VAL A 31 -17.70 -6.96 -0.72
N GLU A 32 -17.91 -8.27 -0.72
CA GLU A 32 -17.19 -9.14 0.18
C GLU A 32 -15.69 -9.15 -0.14
N VAL A 33 -15.34 -9.18 -1.43
CA VAL A 33 -13.95 -9.15 -1.84
C VAL A 33 -13.32 -7.85 -1.40
N ARG A 34 -14.03 -6.74 -1.55
CA ARG A 34 -13.51 -5.45 -1.11
C ARG A 34 -13.29 -5.46 0.40
N ASN A 35 -14.24 -5.99 1.16
CA ASN A 35 -14.11 -6.01 2.61
C ASN A 35 -12.93 -6.85 3.05
N GLU A 36 -12.70 -7.98 2.38
CA GLU A 36 -11.55 -8.80 2.69
C GLU A 36 -10.26 -8.06 2.39
N GLY A 37 -10.22 -7.35 1.28
CA GLY A 37 -9.05 -6.56 0.92
C GLY A 37 -8.76 -5.49 1.95
N ILE A 38 -9.82 -4.83 2.44
CA ILE A 38 -9.66 -3.80 3.46
C ILE A 38 -9.07 -4.41 4.73
N LYS A 39 -9.55 -5.57 5.13
CA LYS A 39 -9.02 -6.22 6.32
C LYS A 39 -7.55 -6.56 6.17
N VAL A 40 -7.16 -7.05 5.00
CA VAL A 40 -5.77 -7.38 4.74
C VAL A 40 -4.92 -6.11 4.80
N LEU A 41 -5.39 -5.03 4.19
CA LEU A 41 -4.64 -3.79 4.20
C LEU A 41 -4.54 -3.21 5.60
N GLU A 42 -5.60 -3.32 6.39
CA GLU A 42 -5.56 -2.84 7.76
C GLU A 42 -4.54 -3.61 8.59
N ALA A 43 -4.49 -4.94 8.38
CA ALA A 43 -3.51 -5.75 9.08
C ALA A 43 -2.10 -5.37 8.66
N ARG A 44 -1.91 -5.12 7.37
CA ARG A 44 -0.61 -4.70 6.86
C ARG A 44 -0.19 -3.36 7.47
N ALA A 45 -1.13 -2.43 7.57
CA ALA A 45 -0.83 -1.13 8.16
C ALA A 45 -0.43 -1.29 9.62
N ARG A 46 -1.13 -2.14 10.37
CA ARG A 46 -0.77 -2.37 11.76
C ARG A 46 0.63 -2.95 11.88
N SER A 47 0.96 -3.88 11.00
CA SER A 47 2.28 -4.49 11.00
C SER A 47 3.36 -3.45 10.72
N TYR A 48 3.13 -2.57 9.76
CA TYR A 48 4.09 -1.51 9.45
C TYR A 48 4.24 -0.55 10.63
N ARG A 49 3.13 -0.19 11.29
CA ARG A 49 3.22 0.70 12.44
C ARG A 49 4.04 0.08 13.56
N PHE A 50 3.86 -1.22 13.77
CA PHE A 50 4.63 -1.91 14.78
C PHE A 50 6.11 -1.89 14.44
N GLU A 51 6.45 -2.16 13.19
CA GLU A 51 7.85 -2.14 12.76
C GLU A 51 8.43 -0.74 12.90
N LEU A 52 7.65 0.29 12.61
CA LEU A 52 8.13 1.67 12.78
C LEU A 52 8.45 1.96 14.23
N GLN A 53 7.65 1.45 15.17
CA GLN A 53 7.95 1.62 16.57
C GLN A 53 9.26 0.94 16.95
N GLU A 54 9.52 -0.22 16.36
CA GLU A 54 10.77 -0.91 16.62
C GLU A 54 11.95 -0.11 16.14
N TYR A 55 11.80 0.55 14.98
CA TYR A 55 12.87 1.41 14.48
C TYR A 55 13.16 2.56 15.43
N GLN A 56 12.13 3.11 16.04
CA GLN A 56 12.34 4.21 16.98
C GLN A 56 13.18 3.75 18.18
N ALA A 57 12.92 2.55 18.69
CA ALA A 57 13.73 2.00 19.76
C ALA A 57 15.16 1.76 19.30
N THR A 58 15.32 1.29 18.06
CA THR A 58 16.64 1.06 17.50
C THR A 58 17.42 2.36 17.39
N PHE A 59 16.78 3.42 16.93
CA PHE A 59 17.44 4.73 16.84
C PHE A 59 17.88 5.22 18.20
N ALA A 60 17.02 5.06 19.21
CA ALA A 60 17.36 5.48 20.56
C ALA A 60 18.59 4.74 21.06
N GLU A 61 18.65 3.44 20.77
CA GLU A 61 19.80 2.65 21.20
C GLU A 61 21.07 3.09 20.50
N TYR A 62 21.01 3.38 19.19
CA TYR A 62 22.19 3.87 18.50
C TYR A 62 22.66 5.19 19.06
N CYS A 63 21.76 6.06 19.43
CA CYS A 63 22.13 7.33 20.03
C CYS A 63 22.83 7.12 21.37
N GLU A 64 22.34 6.18 22.17
CA GLU A 64 22.99 5.87 23.46
C GLU A 64 24.36 5.28 23.24
N LEU A 65 24.48 4.36 22.29
CA LEU A 65 25.77 3.74 21.99
C LEU A 65 26.77 4.76 21.51
N ARG A 66 26.33 5.72 20.72
CA ARG A 66 27.20 6.76 20.23
C ARG A 66 27.72 7.60 21.37
N THR A 67 26.88 7.89 22.35
CA THR A 67 27.27 8.64 23.52
C THR A 67 28.21 7.84 24.40
N ASP A 68 27.89 6.55 24.59
CA ASP A 68 28.68 5.70 25.49
C ASP A 68 30.03 5.32 24.88
N PHE A 69 30.10 5.22 23.55
CA PHE A 69 31.29 4.77 22.86
C PHE A 69 31.67 5.74 21.75
N PRO A 70 32.21 6.92 22.12
CA PRO A 70 32.51 7.92 21.09
C PRO A 70 33.48 7.43 20.02
N ALA A 71 34.33 6.46 20.35
CA ALA A 71 35.28 5.93 19.37
C ALA A 71 34.57 5.18 18.24
N LEU A 72 33.33 4.79 18.43
CA LEU A 72 32.56 4.07 17.43
C LEU A 72 31.61 4.99 16.66
N GLU A 73 31.75 6.29 16.82
CA GLU A 73 30.81 7.24 16.27
C GLU A 73 30.64 7.06 14.76
N THR A 74 31.74 6.92 14.02
CA THR A 74 31.67 6.78 12.58
C THR A 74 30.91 5.51 12.19
N THR A 75 31.22 4.41 12.85
CA THR A 75 30.53 3.16 12.57
C THR A 75 29.06 3.29 12.86
N ILE A 76 28.72 3.87 14.00
CA ILE A 76 27.32 4.01 14.40
C ILE A 76 26.60 4.95 13.44
N ASP A 77 27.25 6.03 13.02
CA ASP A 77 26.62 6.95 12.07
C ASP A 77 26.31 6.27 10.74
N ASN A 78 27.20 5.38 10.29
CA ASN A 78 26.94 4.66 9.04
C ASN A 78 25.76 3.71 9.17
N VAL A 79 25.70 2.99 10.28
CA VAL A 79 24.57 2.08 10.53
C VAL A 79 23.28 2.87 10.68
N LEU A 80 23.38 3.98 11.39
CA LEU A 80 22.21 4.84 11.61
C LEU A 80 21.65 5.38 10.30
N ARG A 81 22.55 5.78 9.40
CA ARG A 81 22.11 6.28 8.10
C ARG A 81 21.39 5.19 7.31
N HIS A 82 21.93 3.99 7.32
CA HIS A 82 21.32 2.87 6.62
C HIS A 82 19.95 2.55 7.22
N THR A 83 19.87 2.48 8.54
CA THR A 83 18.64 2.21 9.22
C THR A 83 17.62 3.31 8.96
N SER A 84 18.07 4.55 8.88
CA SER A 84 17.19 5.67 8.59
C SER A 84 16.56 5.55 7.21
N GLN A 85 17.33 5.07 6.23
CA GLN A 85 16.80 4.86 4.89
C GLN A 85 15.72 3.78 4.90
N GLU A 86 15.94 2.72 5.66
CA GLU A 86 14.95 1.66 5.77
C GLU A 86 13.69 2.17 6.46
N PHE A 87 13.87 3.00 7.48
CA PHE A 87 12.75 3.60 8.18
C PHE A 87 11.92 4.46 7.23
N GLN A 88 12.57 5.28 6.41
CA GLN A 88 11.87 6.11 5.45
C GLN A 88 11.12 5.27 4.43
N SER A 89 11.73 4.19 3.97
CA SER A 89 11.08 3.30 3.03
C SER A 89 9.83 2.69 3.62
N LEU A 90 9.93 2.26 4.87
CA LEU A 90 8.79 1.66 5.56
C LEU A 90 7.67 2.68 5.76
N ARG A 91 8.04 3.90 6.12
CA ARG A 91 7.04 4.97 6.26
C ARG A 91 6.31 5.20 4.95
N GLY A 92 7.04 5.15 3.84
CA GLY A 92 6.42 5.32 2.53
C GLY A 92 5.42 4.21 2.24
N ARG A 93 5.78 2.98 2.59
CA ARG A 93 4.88 1.86 2.38
C ARG A 93 3.61 2.01 3.22
N LEU A 94 3.78 2.42 4.46
CA LEU A 94 2.62 2.63 5.32
C LEU A 94 1.73 3.73 4.76
N ALA A 95 2.34 4.82 4.30
CA ALA A 95 1.56 5.91 3.73
C ALA A 95 0.76 5.45 2.52
N ALA A 96 1.37 4.58 1.69
CA ALA A 96 0.67 4.08 0.51
C ALA A 96 -0.52 3.22 0.91
N VAL A 97 -0.34 2.35 1.89
CA VAL A 97 -1.43 1.51 2.35
C VAL A 97 -2.55 2.35 2.95
N GLU A 98 -2.17 3.34 3.76
CA GLU A 98 -3.17 4.20 4.38
C GLU A 98 -3.94 5.02 3.34
N GLU A 99 -3.24 5.44 2.30
CA GLU A 99 -3.91 6.19 1.24
C GLU A 99 -4.94 5.33 0.54
N VAL A 100 -4.59 4.08 0.25
CA VAL A 100 -5.55 3.17 -0.38
C VAL A 100 -6.73 2.93 0.55
N LEU A 101 -6.46 2.72 1.83
CA LEU A 101 -7.53 2.50 2.80
C LEU A 101 -8.44 3.71 2.89
N ARG A 102 -7.85 4.90 2.92
CA ARG A 102 -8.65 6.12 2.99
C ARG A 102 -9.51 6.28 1.76
N THR A 103 -8.96 5.97 0.60
CA THR A 103 -9.70 6.08 -0.64
C THR A 103 -10.87 5.10 -0.66
N LEU A 104 -10.62 3.87 -0.22
CA LEU A 104 -11.69 2.87 -0.15
C LEU A 104 -12.77 3.28 0.84
N GLY A 105 -12.35 3.76 1.99
CA GLY A 105 -13.30 4.20 3.00
C GLY A 105 -14.10 5.40 2.53
N SER A 106 -13.43 6.33 1.89
CA SER A 106 -14.09 7.51 1.36
C SER A 106 -15.12 7.12 0.31
N SER A 107 -14.72 6.20 -0.57
CA SER A 107 -15.59 5.71 -1.60
C SER A 107 -16.81 5.01 -0.99
N THR A 108 -16.59 4.25 0.06
CA THR A 108 -17.66 3.54 0.73
C THR A 108 -18.61 4.50 1.43
N SER A 109 -18.06 5.49 2.11
CA SER A 109 -18.91 6.39 2.87
C SER A 109 -19.57 7.44 2.00
N ALA A 110 -19.21 7.53 0.76
CA ALA A 110 -19.85 8.52 -0.10
C ALA A 110 -21.25 8.15 -0.29
N ARG A 111 -21.88 7.90 0.22
CA ARG A 111 -23.20 7.68 0.18
C ARG A 111 -23.99 8.03 -0.60
#